data_4973a97d2e20767661e0e617b813de4a
#
_entry.id   4973a97d2e20767661e0e617b813de4a
#
_cell.length_a   1.000
_cell.length_b   1.000
_cell.length_c   1.000
_cell.angle_alpha   90.00
_cell.angle_beta   90.00
_cell.angle_gamma   90.00
#
_symmetry.space_group_name_H-M   'P 1'
#
loop_
_entity.id
_entity.type
_entity.pdbx_description
1 polymer ?
#
loop_
_entity_poly.entity_id
_entity_poly.type
_entity_poly.pdbx_seq_one_letter_code
_entity_poly.pdbx_strand_id
1 'polypeptide(L)'
;MSRPHTEPAPAAEYARIVDDLTYRYDGIFSRDTVQLAVEKARATLEPIAKIPNFLPILTERFARDQLLAAAQAEGKIATSTPEILFVCVHNAGRSQMAAALARHLSAGKVHVRSAGSQPTRAIHPLVIQALAERGIELTEAFPKPLTDDVVHAADVIVTMGCGDACPIFPGKHYEDWAVADPADQPIEVVRAIRDDLQARVTTLLGEILHQS
;
A
#
# COMPACT_ATOMS: atom_id res chain seq x y z
N MET A 1 -28.59 19.84 -15.94
CA MET A 1 -27.25 19.75 -15.37
C MET A 1 -26.59 18.48 -15.95
N SER A 2 -25.76 18.67 -16.98
CA SER A 2 -25.08 17.59 -17.69
C SER A 2 -23.95 17.06 -16.81
N ARG A 3 -23.92 15.74 -16.56
CA ARG A 3 -22.78 15.05 -15.95
C ARG A 3 -21.57 15.21 -16.88
N PRO A 4 -20.38 15.55 -16.38
CA PRO A 4 -19.19 15.53 -17.20
C PRO A 4 -18.95 14.09 -17.65
N HIS A 5 -19.02 13.83 -18.97
CA HIS A 5 -18.51 12.62 -19.58
C HIS A 5 -16.99 12.68 -19.46
N THR A 6 -16.44 11.95 -18.48
CA THR A 6 -15.01 11.70 -18.40
C THR A 6 -14.73 10.56 -19.39
N GLU A 7 -14.09 10.87 -20.50
CA GLU A 7 -13.62 9.85 -21.45
C GLU A 7 -12.62 8.93 -20.71
N PRO A 8 -12.65 7.60 -21.00
CA PRO A 8 -11.65 6.70 -20.49
C PRO A 8 -10.28 7.11 -21.01
N ALA A 9 -9.25 7.02 -20.16
CA ALA A 9 -7.88 7.35 -20.56
C ALA A 9 -7.48 6.59 -21.84
N PRO A 10 -6.80 7.24 -22.80
CA PRO A 10 -6.47 6.66 -24.09
C PRO A 10 -5.67 5.36 -23.93
N ALA A 11 -5.96 4.35 -24.77
CA ALA A 11 -5.21 3.08 -24.79
C ALA A 11 -3.70 3.29 -24.94
N ALA A 12 -3.28 4.38 -25.59
CA ALA A 12 -1.89 4.80 -25.73
C ALA A 12 -1.18 5.09 -24.40
N GLU A 13 -1.89 5.55 -23.37
CA GLU A 13 -1.30 5.85 -22.06
C GLU A 13 -0.95 4.55 -21.31
N TYR A 14 -1.82 3.56 -21.36
CA TYR A 14 -1.52 2.24 -20.78
C TYR A 14 -0.40 1.51 -21.52
N ALA A 15 -0.32 1.66 -22.85
CA ALA A 15 0.80 1.12 -23.62
C ALA A 15 2.15 1.71 -23.18
N ARG A 16 2.22 3.02 -22.91
CA ARG A 16 3.42 3.66 -22.36
C ARG A 16 3.78 3.11 -20.99
N ILE A 17 2.80 2.93 -20.10
CA ILE A 17 3.03 2.34 -18.77
C ILE A 17 3.66 0.94 -18.92
N VAL A 18 3.14 0.12 -19.84
CA VAL A 18 3.72 -1.20 -20.13
C VAL A 18 5.16 -1.08 -20.63
N ASP A 19 5.44 -0.15 -21.55
CA ASP A 19 6.79 0.07 -22.08
C ASP A 19 7.77 0.50 -20.97
N ASP A 20 7.39 1.49 -20.15
CA ASP A 20 8.21 2.04 -19.08
C ASP A 20 8.49 0.98 -17.99
N LEU A 21 7.49 0.19 -17.61
CA LEU A 21 7.67 -0.89 -16.64
C LEU A 21 8.46 -2.06 -17.23
N THR A 22 8.30 -2.38 -18.51
CA THR A 22 9.12 -3.40 -19.19
C THR A 22 10.58 -2.99 -19.20
N TYR A 23 10.89 -1.74 -19.50
CA TYR A 23 12.26 -1.23 -19.43
C TYR A 23 12.82 -1.29 -17.99
N ARG A 24 12.01 -0.91 -16.99
CA ARG A 24 12.44 -0.91 -15.57
C ARG A 24 12.75 -2.31 -15.05
N TYR A 25 12.03 -3.32 -15.50
CA TYR A 25 12.16 -4.71 -15.06
C TYR A 25 12.79 -5.60 -16.15
N ASP A 26 13.59 -4.99 -17.05
CA ASP A 26 14.32 -5.75 -18.08
C ASP A 26 15.21 -6.83 -17.47
N GLY A 27 15.20 -8.01 -18.06
CA GLY A 27 15.89 -9.19 -17.54
C GLY A 27 15.23 -9.86 -16.31
N ILE A 28 14.18 -9.26 -15.71
CA ILE A 28 13.45 -9.79 -14.55
C ILE A 28 12.12 -10.39 -14.99
N PHE A 29 11.35 -9.64 -15.78
CA PHE A 29 10.04 -10.04 -16.28
C PHE A 29 9.93 -9.85 -17.80
N SER A 30 9.18 -10.76 -18.45
CA SER A 30 8.82 -10.57 -19.85
C SER A 30 7.83 -9.41 -20.04
N ARG A 31 7.79 -8.83 -21.22
CA ARG A 31 6.79 -7.82 -21.58
C ARG A 31 5.35 -8.31 -21.32
N ASP A 32 5.06 -9.58 -21.64
CA ASP A 32 3.73 -10.15 -21.43
C ASP A 32 3.36 -10.21 -19.93
N THR A 33 4.33 -10.55 -19.07
CA THR A 33 4.14 -10.53 -17.63
C THR A 33 3.85 -9.12 -17.13
N VAL A 34 4.59 -8.11 -17.60
CA VAL A 34 4.38 -6.71 -17.26
C VAL A 34 3.01 -6.22 -17.74
N GLN A 35 2.64 -6.56 -18.99
CA GLN A 35 1.33 -6.20 -19.54
C GLN A 35 0.20 -6.78 -18.69
N LEU A 36 0.27 -8.06 -18.35
CA LEU A 36 -0.71 -8.71 -17.48
C LEU A 36 -0.82 -8.04 -16.11
N ALA A 37 0.32 -7.63 -15.53
CA ALA A 37 0.34 -6.89 -14.25
C ALA A 37 -0.37 -5.54 -14.36
N VAL A 38 -0.15 -4.79 -15.45
CA VAL A 38 -0.82 -3.51 -15.69
C VAL A 38 -2.32 -3.70 -15.93
N GLU A 39 -2.72 -4.71 -16.69
CA GLU A 39 -4.14 -5.02 -16.93
C GLU A 39 -4.86 -5.41 -15.64
N LYS A 40 -4.25 -6.27 -14.81
CA LYS A 40 -4.78 -6.64 -13.48
C LYS A 40 -4.88 -5.43 -12.56
N ALA A 41 -3.85 -4.58 -12.51
CA ALA A 41 -3.84 -3.37 -11.71
C ALA A 41 -4.96 -2.42 -12.13
N ARG A 42 -5.15 -2.20 -13.42
CA ARG A 42 -6.26 -1.41 -13.97
C ARG A 42 -7.60 -1.98 -13.58
N ALA A 43 -7.85 -3.26 -13.84
CA ALA A 43 -9.11 -3.94 -13.53
C ALA A 43 -9.47 -3.86 -12.03
N THR A 44 -8.45 -3.91 -11.17
CA THR A 44 -8.60 -3.79 -9.71
C THR A 44 -8.99 -2.38 -9.28
N LEU A 45 -8.39 -1.36 -9.89
CA LEU A 45 -8.56 0.03 -9.48
C LEU A 45 -9.75 0.73 -10.16
N GLU A 46 -10.10 0.33 -11.37
CA GLU A 46 -11.18 0.96 -12.16
C GLU A 46 -12.53 1.04 -11.42
N PRO A 47 -13.00 -0.02 -10.71
CA PRO A 47 -14.27 0.04 -9.97
C PRO A 47 -14.26 0.99 -8.76
N ILE A 48 -13.07 1.28 -8.21
CA ILE A 48 -12.90 2.10 -6.99
C ILE A 48 -12.37 3.51 -7.28
N ALA A 49 -11.91 3.79 -8.51
CA ALA A 49 -11.40 5.09 -8.90
C ALA A 49 -12.49 6.17 -8.85
N LYS A 50 -12.25 7.24 -8.06
CA LYS A 50 -13.17 8.38 -7.98
C LYS A 50 -13.05 9.33 -9.17
N ILE A 51 -11.86 9.46 -9.71
CA ILE A 51 -11.52 10.40 -10.79
C ILE A 51 -10.80 9.58 -11.88
N PRO A 52 -11.47 9.30 -13.01
CA PRO A 52 -10.90 8.49 -14.09
C PRO A 52 -9.56 8.98 -14.63
N ASN A 53 -9.31 10.29 -14.62
CA ASN A 53 -8.07 10.89 -15.12
C ASN A 53 -6.83 10.50 -14.30
N PHE A 54 -6.99 10.10 -13.03
CA PHE A 54 -5.88 9.60 -12.21
C PHE A 54 -5.68 8.09 -12.29
N LEU A 55 -6.61 7.37 -12.92
CA LEU A 55 -6.54 5.92 -13.02
C LEU A 55 -5.24 5.40 -13.65
N PRO A 56 -4.69 5.98 -14.73
CA PRO A 56 -3.42 5.53 -15.29
C PRO A 56 -2.26 5.64 -14.31
N ILE A 57 -2.14 6.77 -13.61
CA ILE A 57 -1.07 7.00 -12.62
C ILE A 57 -1.18 6.01 -11.46
N LEU A 58 -2.41 5.77 -10.97
CA LEU A 58 -2.64 4.81 -9.90
C LEU A 58 -2.37 3.37 -10.37
N THR A 59 -2.73 3.07 -11.63
CA THR A 59 -2.48 1.76 -12.25
C THR A 59 -0.98 1.50 -12.36
N GLU A 60 -0.20 2.47 -12.87
CA GLU A 60 1.26 2.36 -12.97
C GLU A 60 1.89 2.08 -11.60
N ARG A 61 1.53 2.88 -10.59
CA ARG A 61 2.05 2.73 -9.21
C ARG A 61 1.72 1.36 -8.64
N PHE A 62 0.47 0.94 -8.80
CA PHE A 62 0.03 -0.35 -8.26
C PHE A 62 0.68 -1.52 -9.01
N ALA A 63 0.75 -1.50 -10.34
CA ALA A 63 1.45 -2.50 -11.13
C ALA A 63 2.93 -2.59 -10.78
N ARG A 64 3.60 -1.45 -10.61
CA ARG A 64 5.00 -1.38 -10.18
C ARG A 64 5.21 -2.00 -8.80
N ASP A 65 4.33 -1.67 -7.83
CA ASP A 65 4.40 -2.22 -6.48
C ASP A 65 4.21 -3.75 -6.49
N GLN A 66 3.30 -4.28 -7.34
CA GLN A 66 3.07 -5.71 -7.50
C GLN A 66 4.28 -6.42 -8.17
N LEU A 67 4.80 -5.85 -9.26
CA LEU A 67 5.98 -6.41 -9.94
C LEU A 67 7.20 -6.44 -9.02
N LEU A 68 7.41 -5.39 -8.24
CA LEU A 68 8.50 -5.38 -7.26
C LEU A 68 8.30 -6.48 -6.21
N ALA A 69 7.08 -6.62 -5.66
CA ALA A 69 6.76 -7.65 -4.69
C ALA A 69 6.98 -9.06 -5.27
N ALA A 70 6.52 -9.31 -6.49
CA ALA A 70 6.74 -10.59 -7.16
C ALA A 70 8.22 -10.89 -7.40
N ALA A 71 9.01 -9.88 -7.84
CA ALA A 71 10.46 -10.04 -8.05
C ALA A 71 11.20 -10.36 -6.74
N GLN A 72 10.80 -9.75 -5.63
CA GLN A 72 11.34 -10.02 -4.30
C GLN A 72 10.95 -11.43 -3.82
N ALA A 73 9.66 -11.80 -3.94
CA ALA A 73 9.16 -13.11 -3.55
C ALA A 73 9.83 -14.25 -4.33
N GLU A 74 10.15 -14.03 -5.61
CA GLU A 74 10.87 -14.98 -6.47
C GLU A 74 12.40 -14.94 -6.29
N GLY A 75 12.93 -14.10 -5.41
CA GLY A 75 14.37 -13.93 -5.19
C GLY A 75 15.14 -13.35 -6.37
N LYS A 76 14.45 -12.74 -7.33
CA LYS A 76 15.06 -12.10 -8.52
C LYS A 76 15.66 -10.74 -8.23
N ILE A 77 15.21 -10.07 -7.16
CA ILE A 77 15.77 -8.83 -6.64
C ILE A 77 16.16 -9.07 -5.19
N ALA A 78 17.41 -8.76 -4.85
CA ALA A 78 17.89 -8.86 -3.48
C ALA A 78 17.19 -7.81 -2.59
N THR A 79 16.67 -8.24 -1.45
CA THR A 79 16.14 -7.36 -0.41
C THR A 79 17.26 -7.04 0.57
N SER A 80 17.87 -5.86 0.46
CA SER A 80 18.84 -5.37 1.44
C SER A 80 18.18 -4.58 2.58
N THR A 81 16.88 -4.30 2.45
CA THR A 81 16.12 -3.44 3.36
C THR A 81 14.92 -4.24 3.85
N PRO A 82 14.70 -4.36 5.18
CA PRO A 82 13.54 -5.05 5.73
C PRO A 82 12.23 -4.48 5.19
N GLU A 83 11.26 -5.35 4.91
CA GLU A 83 9.98 -4.98 4.34
C GLU A 83 8.84 -5.20 5.34
N ILE A 84 8.06 -4.15 5.63
CA ILE A 84 6.92 -4.17 6.55
C ILE A 84 5.63 -3.98 5.76
N LEU A 85 4.66 -4.88 5.99
CA LEU A 85 3.32 -4.80 5.43
C LEU A 85 2.30 -4.52 6.55
N PHE A 86 1.60 -3.40 6.46
CA PHE A 86 0.47 -3.08 7.34
C PHE A 86 -0.87 -3.43 6.67
N VAL A 87 -1.68 -4.24 7.34
CA VAL A 87 -2.96 -4.72 6.80
C VAL A 87 -4.11 -4.35 7.74
N CYS A 88 -5.19 -3.82 7.17
CA CYS A 88 -6.49 -3.69 7.85
C CYS A 88 -7.61 -4.05 6.87
N VAL A 89 -8.88 -3.91 7.27
CA VAL A 89 -9.99 -4.24 6.36
C VAL A 89 -10.02 -3.30 5.14
N HIS A 90 -10.09 -2.00 5.36
CA HIS A 90 -10.41 -1.03 4.30
C HIS A 90 -9.20 -0.33 3.65
N ASN A 91 -8.00 -0.48 4.21
CA ASN A 91 -6.81 0.29 3.82
C ASN A 91 -7.06 1.80 3.65
N ALA A 92 -7.94 2.36 4.50
CA ALA A 92 -8.36 3.75 4.46
C ALA A 92 -8.07 4.54 5.74
N GLY A 93 -7.74 3.84 6.82
CA GLY A 93 -7.47 4.41 8.15
C GLY A 93 -6.20 3.83 8.75
N ARG A 94 -6.34 2.78 9.59
CA ARG A 94 -5.27 2.18 10.42
C ARG A 94 -3.99 1.85 9.64
N SER A 95 -4.08 1.03 8.60
CA SER A 95 -2.92 0.58 7.84
C SER A 95 -2.24 1.71 7.04
N GLN A 96 -3.01 2.67 6.53
CA GLN A 96 -2.45 3.86 5.87
C GLN A 96 -1.71 4.74 6.88
N MET A 97 -2.28 4.95 8.06
CA MET A 97 -1.68 5.75 9.13
C MET A 97 -0.39 5.09 9.63
N ALA A 98 -0.42 3.80 9.94
CA ALA A 98 0.76 3.04 10.36
C ALA A 98 1.87 3.07 9.30
N ALA A 99 1.53 2.85 8.03
CA ALA A 99 2.49 2.89 6.93
C ALA A 99 3.12 4.28 6.74
N ALA A 100 2.33 5.35 6.85
CA ALA A 100 2.84 6.71 6.75
C ALA A 100 3.81 7.05 7.88
N LEU A 101 3.45 6.68 9.11
CA LEU A 101 4.30 6.84 10.29
C LEU A 101 5.60 6.03 10.16
N ALA A 102 5.52 4.78 9.71
CA ALA A 102 6.69 3.92 9.53
C ALA A 102 7.66 4.48 8.48
N ARG A 103 7.14 4.95 7.33
CA ARG A 103 7.99 5.62 6.32
C ARG A 103 8.67 6.86 6.87
N HIS A 104 7.92 7.69 7.59
CA HIS A 104 8.44 8.93 8.17
C HIS A 104 9.53 8.66 9.23
N LEU A 105 9.26 7.74 10.16
CA LEU A 105 10.16 7.45 11.28
C LEU A 105 11.39 6.64 10.88
N SER A 106 11.28 5.76 9.87
CA SER A 106 12.40 4.93 9.43
C SER A 106 13.41 5.68 8.58
N ALA A 107 13.05 6.84 8.02
CA ALA A 107 13.90 7.62 7.12
C ALA A 107 14.51 6.78 5.98
N GLY A 108 13.71 5.86 5.41
CA GLY A 108 14.11 4.99 4.30
C GLY A 108 14.89 3.73 4.68
N LYS A 109 15.07 3.45 5.98
CA LYS A 109 15.77 2.23 6.44
C LYS A 109 14.92 0.97 6.36
N VAL A 110 13.62 1.08 6.14
CA VAL A 110 12.72 -0.04 5.87
C VAL A 110 11.85 0.29 4.65
N HIS A 111 11.47 -0.74 3.90
CA HIS A 111 10.46 -0.63 2.87
C HIS A 111 9.08 -0.87 3.48
N VAL A 112 8.09 -0.02 3.17
CA VAL A 112 6.78 -0.06 3.83
C VAL A 112 5.66 -0.16 2.81
N ARG A 113 4.82 -1.18 2.97
CA ARG A 113 3.58 -1.38 2.21
C ARG A 113 2.36 -1.28 3.10
N SER A 114 1.21 -1.04 2.50
CA SER A 114 -0.09 -1.15 3.14
C SER A 114 -1.12 -1.77 2.21
N ALA A 115 -2.03 -2.57 2.77
CA ALA A 115 -3.08 -3.23 2.02
C ALA A 115 -4.36 -3.37 2.85
N GLY A 116 -5.47 -3.72 2.18
CA GLY A 116 -6.74 -4.03 2.81
C GLY A 116 -7.38 -5.27 2.23
N SER A 117 -8.05 -6.07 3.07
CA SER A 117 -8.82 -7.22 2.60
C SER A 117 -10.06 -6.81 1.77
N GLN A 118 -10.61 -5.62 2.04
CA GLN A 118 -11.74 -5.02 1.35
C GLN A 118 -11.50 -3.51 1.17
N PRO A 119 -10.58 -3.11 0.27
CA PRO A 119 -10.17 -1.71 0.14
C PRO A 119 -11.34 -0.82 -0.28
N THR A 120 -11.43 0.36 0.32
CA THR A 120 -12.41 1.39 -0.02
C THR A 120 -11.89 2.31 -1.14
N ARG A 121 -12.73 3.27 -1.55
CA ARG A 121 -12.40 4.20 -2.64
C ARG A 121 -11.45 5.34 -2.24
N ALA A 122 -11.29 5.62 -0.94
CA ALA A 122 -10.48 6.74 -0.49
C ALA A 122 -10.03 6.57 0.96
N ILE A 123 -8.93 7.22 1.30
CA ILE A 123 -8.48 7.37 2.69
C ILE A 123 -9.42 8.32 3.43
N HIS A 124 -9.67 8.07 4.70
CA HIS A 124 -10.52 8.92 5.54
C HIS A 124 -9.92 10.33 5.66
N PRO A 125 -10.72 11.40 5.41
CA PRO A 125 -10.22 12.77 5.47
C PRO A 125 -9.58 13.16 6.80
N LEU A 126 -10.15 12.70 7.93
CA LEU A 126 -9.60 12.98 9.26
C LEU A 126 -8.28 12.24 9.53
N VAL A 127 -8.02 11.11 8.85
CA VAL A 127 -6.71 10.43 8.89
C VAL A 127 -5.66 11.28 8.17
N ILE A 128 -6.00 11.81 7.00
CA ILE A 128 -5.13 12.73 6.25
C ILE A 128 -4.82 13.97 7.09
N GLN A 129 -5.84 14.58 7.70
CA GLN A 129 -5.69 15.74 8.58
C GLN A 129 -4.78 15.43 9.78
N ALA A 130 -5.04 14.33 10.50
CA ALA A 130 -4.27 13.97 11.68
C ALA A 130 -2.78 13.71 11.38
N LEU A 131 -2.45 13.17 10.20
CA LEU A 131 -1.07 12.97 9.75
C LEU A 131 -0.42 14.29 9.32
N ALA A 132 -1.16 15.15 8.60
CA ALA A 132 -0.68 16.46 8.16
C ALA A 132 -0.30 17.36 9.36
N GLU A 133 -1.00 17.26 10.50
CA GLU A 133 -0.64 17.94 11.76
C GLU A 133 0.76 17.57 12.29
N ARG A 134 1.31 16.43 11.86
CA ARG A 134 2.67 15.96 12.16
C ARG A 134 3.64 16.17 11.00
N GLY A 135 3.25 16.92 9.96
CA GLY A 135 4.06 17.15 8.77
C GLY A 135 4.16 15.93 7.85
N ILE A 136 3.25 14.96 7.99
CA ILE A 136 3.22 13.74 7.17
C ILE A 136 2.10 13.87 6.13
N GLU A 137 2.48 14.03 4.87
CA GLU A 137 1.54 14.17 3.78
C GLU A 137 1.30 12.83 3.06
N LEU A 138 0.04 12.53 2.75
CA LEU A 138 -0.38 11.34 1.99
C LEU A 138 -0.66 11.68 0.52
N THR A 139 0.28 12.34 -0.16
CA THR A 139 0.10 12.83 -1.54
C THR A 139 -0.04 11.70 -2.56
N GLU A 140 0.56 10.54 -2.29
CA GLU A 140 0.60 9.40 -3.22
C GLU A 140 -0.14 8.17 -2.70
N ALA A 141 -0.73 8.26 -1.51
CA ALA A 141 -1.37 7.13 -0.87
C ALA A 141 -2.80 6.91 -1.41
N PHE A 142 -3.16 5.66 -1.62
CA PHE A 142 -4.50 5.24 -2.00
C PHE A 142 -4.78 3.85 -1.43
N PRO A 143 -6.06 3.47 -1.20
CA PRO A 143 -6.41 2.14 -0.75
C PRO A 143 -6.08 1.08 -1.79
N LYS A 144 -5.41 0.01 -1.37
CA LYS A 144 -4.92 -1.10 -2.21
C LYS A 144 -5.41 -2.43 -1.66
N PRO A 145 -5.73 -3.41 -2.53
CA PRO A 145 -6.09 -4.75 -2.09
C PRO A 145 -4.87 -5.49 -1.55
N LEU A 146 -5.14 -6.41 -0.63
CA LEU A 146 -4.18 -7.40 -0.18
C LEU A 146 -4.01 -8.46 -1.28
N THR A 147 -2.77 -8.75 -1.63
CA THR A 147 -2.42 -9.80 -2.59
C THR A 147 -1.35 -10.72 -2.00
N ASP A 148 -1.29 -11.96 -2.48
CA ASP A 148 -0.30 -12.94 -2.00
C ASP A 148 1.13 -12.43 -2.23
N ASP A 149 1.40 -11.76 -3.35
CA ASP A 149 2.73 -11.24 -3.66
C ASP A 149 3.23 -10.24 -2.62
N VAL A 150 2.38 -9.31 -2.15
CA VAL A 150 2.80 -8.34 -1.12
C VAL A 150 2.98 -8.98 0.24
N VAL A 151 2.25 -10.06 0.55
CA VAL A 151 2.46 -10.83 1.78
C VAL A 151 3.76 -11.64 1.69
N HIS A 152 4.03 -12.27 0.54
CA HIS A 152 5.28 -13.00 0.32
C HIS A 152 6.52 -12.10 0.34
N ALA A 153 6.42 -10.87 -0.16
CA ALA A 153 7.53 -9.92 -0.15
C ALA A 153 7.87 -9.39 1.25
N ALA A 154 6.90 -9.34 2.16
CA ALA A 154 7.09 -8.76 3.49
C ALA A 154 7.90 -9.69 4.41
N ASP A 155 8.79 -9.12 5.22
CA ASP A 155 9.45 -9.80 6.33
C ASP A 155 8.59 -9.77 7.59
N VAL A 156 7.92 -8.64 7.83
CA VAL A 156 7.02 -8.39 8.95
C VAL A 156 5.64 -8.01 8.44
N ILE A 157 4.61 -8.68 8.92
CA ILE A 157 3.21 -8.41 8.61
C ILE A 157 2.49 -7.98 9.89
N VAL A 158 1.93 -6.76 9.88
CA VAL A 158 1.14 -6.23 10.99
C VAL A 158 -0.33 -6.18 10.58
N THR A 159 -1.16 -6.96 11.24
CA THR A 159 -2.61 -6.97 11.03
C THR A 159 -3.32 -6.08 12.03
N MET A 160 -4.40 -5.42 11.60
CA MET A 160 -5.21 -4.54 12.42
C MET A 160 -6.70 -4.78 12.15
N GLY A 161 -7.22 -5.88 12.73
CA GLY A 161 -8.65 -6.22 12.65
C GLY A 161 -9.10 -6.73 11.29
N CYS A 162 -8.22 -7.35 10.50
CA CYS A 162 -8.58 -8.04 9.26
C CYS A 162 -8.95 -9.52 9.48
N GLY A 163 -8.82 -10.02 10.72
CA GLY A 163 -9.17 -11.41 11.06
C GLY A 163 -8.46 -12.43 10.17
N ASP A 164 -9.19 -13.49 9.80
CA ASP A 164 -8.67 -14.59 8.97
C ASP A 164 -8.44 -14.24 7.49
N ALA A 165 -8.69 -12.99 7.09
CA ALA A 165 -8.53 -12.55 5.70
C ALA A 165 -7.07 -12.36 5.27
N CYS A 166 -6.12 -12.37 6.22
CA CYS A 166 -4.70 -12.28 5.93
C CYS A 166 -4.11 -13.70 5.83
N PRO A 167 -3.59 -14.12 4.67
CA PRO A 167 -2.96 -15.44 4.55
C PRO A 167 -1.71 -15.51 5.42
N ILE A 168 -1.49 -16.69 6.04
CA ILE A 168 -0.33 -16.94 6.89
C ILE A 168 0.67 -17.79 6.11
N PHE A 169 1.86 -17.26 5.86
CA PHE A 169 2.96 -17.96 5.22
C PHE A 169 4.07 -18.29 6.22
N PRO A 170 4.64 -19.50 6.18
CA PRO A 170 5.75 -19.87 7.05
C PRO A 170 6.97 -18.95 6.89
N GLY A 171 7.69 -18.73 7.98
CA GLY A 171 8.95 -17.97 7.97
C GLY A 171 8.80 -16.45 7.99
N LYS A 172 7.56 -15.93 8.14
CA LYS A 172 7.28 -14.51 8.28
C LYS A 172 7.01 -14.15 9.74
N HIS A 173 7.35 -12.92 10.14
CA HIS A 173 6.98 -12.39 11.44
C HIS A 173 5.59 -11.74 11.37
N TYR A 174 4.66 -12.19 12.21
CA TYR A 174 3.29 -11.65 12.26
C TYR A 174 3.03 -10.97 13.61
N GLU A 175 2.45 -9.78 13.56
CA GLU A 175 1.89 -9.10 14.71
C GLU A 175 0.42 -8.75 14.46
N ASP A 176 -0.41 -8.87 15.49
CA ASP A 176 -1.79 -8.38 15.45
C ASP A 176 -1.96 -7.24 16.44
N TRP A 177 -2.25 -6.06 15.92
CA TRP A 177 -2.41 -4.86 16.72
C TRP A 177 -3.90 -4.57 16.95
N ALA A 178 -4.35 -4.67 18.20
CA ALA A 178 -5.67 -4.22 18.60
C ALA A 178 -5.71 -2.68 18.58
N VAL A 179 -6.13 -2.11 17.43
CA VAL A 179 -6.23 -0.67 17.20
C VAL A 179 -7.66 -0.31 16.84
N ALA A 180 -8.21 0.73 17.48
CA ALA A 180 -9.54 1.22 17.18
C ALA A 180 -9.66 1.72 15.72
N ASP A 181 -10.84 1.57 15.11
CA ASP A 181 -11.08 2.07 13.76
C ASP A 181 -11.32 3.59 13.78
N PRO A 182 -10.56 4.39 13.01
CA PRO A 182 -10.77 5.83 12.91
C PRO A 182 -12.00 6.22 12.08
N ALA A 183 -12.69 5.26 11.45
CA ALA A 183 -13.90 5.53 10.68
C ALA A 183 -14.98 6.14 11.57
N ASP A 184 -15.63 7.22 11.10
CA ASP A 184 -16.72 7.92 11.76
C ASP A 184 -16.39 8.44 13.18
N GLN A 185 -15.10 8.52 13.53
CA GLN A 185 -14.65 9.05 14.81
C GLN A 185 -14.35 10.55 14.72
N PRO A 186 -14.54 11.31 15.82
CA PRO A 186 -14.11 12.70 15.88
C PRO A 186 -12.58 12.80 15.81
N ILE A 187 -12.09 13.98 15.41
CA ILE A 187 -10.65 14.20 15.16
C ILE A 187 -9.78 13.92 16.40
N GLU A 188 -10.29 14.17 17.59
CA GLU A 188 -9.57 13.91 18.86
C GLU A 188 -9.29 12.41 19.04
N VAL A 189 -10.26 11.55 18.69
CA VAL A 189 -10.10 10.10 18.73
C VAL A 189 -9.13 9.64 17.63
N VAL A 190 -9.23 10.22 16.42
CA VAL A 190 -8.29 9.91 15.33
C VAL A 190 -6.85 10.29 15.69
N ARG A 191 -6.64 11.42 16.38
CA ARG A 191 -5.34 11.81 16.92
C ARG A 191 -4.80 10.81 17.95
N ALA A 192 -5.65 10.34 18.86
CA ALA A 192 -5.26 9.34 19.86
C ALA A 192 -4.86 8.01 19.18
N ILE A 193 -5.60 7.57 18.16
CA ILE A 193 -5.26 6.40 17.35
C ILE A 193 -3.90 6.59 16.64
N ARG A 194 -3.67 7.76 16.05
CA ARG A 194 -2.37 8.10 15.43
C ARG A 194 -1.23 7.99 16.43
N ASP A 195 -1.41 8.52 17.63
CA ASP A 195 -0.36 8.57 18.64
C ASP A 195 -0.09 7.15 19.22
N ASP A 196 -1.11 6.29 19.37
CA ASP A 196 -0.96 4.86 19.70
C ASP A 196 -0.19 4.12 18.57
N LEU A 197 -0.58 4.32 17.34
CA LEU A 197 0.12 3.74 16.19
C LEU A 197 1.57 4.21 16.09
N GLN A 198 1.84 5.49 16.38
CA GLN A 198 3.20 6.01 16.38
C GLN A 198 4.07 5.31 17.44
N ALA A 199 3.55 5.07 18.63
CA ALA A 199 4.28 4.35 19.68
C ALA A 199 4.60 2.91 19.26
N ARG A 200 3.61 2.18 18.73
CA ARG A 200 3.79 0.79 18.23
C ARG A 200 4.80 0.72 17.07
N VAL A 201 4.66 1.59 16.09
CA VAL A 201 5.60 1.68 14.95
C VAL A 201 7.01 1.98 15.43
N THR A 202 7.19 2.87 16.42
CA THR A 202 8.50 3.19 16.96
C THR A 202 9.16 1.96 17.61
N THR A 203 8.38 1.18 18.39
CA THR A 203 8.85 -0.07 18.99
C THR A 203 9.25 -1.08 17.92
N LEU A 204 8.37 -1.35 16.96
CA LEU A 204 8.62 -2.29 15.86
C LEU A 204 9.88 -1.92 15.05
N LEU A 205 10.04 -0.65 14.69
CA LEU A 205 11.24 -0.18 13.98
C LEU A 205 12.51 -0.35 14.81
N GLY A 206 12.43 -0.15 16.14
CA GLY A 206 13.53 -0.42 17.06
C GLY A 206 13.95 -1.90 17.00
N GLU A 207 13.01 -2.82 17.06
CA GLU A 207 13.28 -4.26 17.00
C GLU A 207 13.89 -4.69 15.66
N ILE A 208 13.33 -4.25 14.55
CA ILE A 208 13.78 -4.62 13.20
C ILE A 208 15.19 -4.06 12.92
N LEU A 209 15.43 -2.79 13.24
CA LEU A 209 16.69 -2.13 12.92
C LEU A 209 17.85 -2.48 13.86
N HIS A 210 17.56 -3.12 15.03
CA HIS A 210 18.63 -3.64 15.90
C HIS A 210 19.01 -5.09 15.56
N GLN A 211 18.22 -5.80 14.77
CA GLN A 211 18.51 -7.18 14.34
C GLN A 211 19.23 -7.26 12.99
N SER A 212 19.37 -6.12 12.30
CA SER A 212 20.06 -5.97 11.02
C SER A 212 21.46 -5.43 11.22
#